data_bfdccea59a9a1e9492559e7a1be73f72
#
_entry.id   bfdccea59a9a1e9492559e7a1be73f72
#
_cell.length_a   1.000
_cell.length_b   1.000
_cell.length_c   1.000
_cell.angle_alpha   90.00
_cell.angle_beta   90.00
_cell.angle_gamma   90.00
#
_symmetry.space_group_name_H-M   'P 1'
#
loop_
_entity.id
_entity.type
_entity.pdbx_description
1 polymer ?
#
loop_
_entity_poly.entity_id
_entity_poly.type
_entity_poly.pdbx_seq_one_letter_code
_entity_poly.pdbx_strand_id
1 'polypeptide(L)'
;MADWSVEFTPSAEKAVKRLDHSVRKRVFDKLREIQGADDPRDFLKPMTGPLAGMFRLRVGDYRVIIDIQDERCVVLALDVGHRSVVYGR
;
A
#
# COMPACT_ATOMS: atom_id res chain seq x y z
N MET A 1 -15.16 -14.33 7.74
CA MET A 1 -13.75 -13.93 7.62
C MET A 1 -13.46 -13.48 6.22
N ALA A 2 -12.81 -12.36 6.10
CA ALA A 2 -12.42 -11.87 4.79
C ALA A 2 -11.08 -12.47 4.40
N ASP A 3 -11.00 -12.98 3.18
CA ASP A 3 -9.74 -13.42 2.60
C ASP A 3 -9.28 -12.34 1.64
N TRP A 4 -8.47 -11.44 2.16
CA TRP A 4 -7.96 -10.34 1.35
C TRP A 4 -6.77 -10.80 0.52
N SER A 5 -6.68 -10.30 -0.69
CA SER A 5 -5.54 -10.50 -1.57
C SER A 5 -4.81 -9.18 -1.75
N VAL A 6 -3.50 -9.26 -1.95
CA VAL A 6 -2.69 -8.08 -2.26
C VAL A 6 -2.31 -8.15 -3.73
N GLU A 7 -2.58 -7.07 -4.45
CA GLU A 7 -2.20 -6.94 -5.86
C GLU A 7 -1.40 -5.66 -6.05
N PHE A 8 -0.63 -5.60 -7.12
CA PHE A 8 0.20 -4.45 -7.44
C PHE A 8 -0.11 -3.97 -8.86
N THR A 9 -0.22 -2.66 -9.02
CA THR A 9 -0.23 -2.09 -10.37
C THR A 9 1.17 -2.23 -10.97
N PRO A 10 1.30 -2.13 -12.31
CA PRO A 10 2.64 -2.12 -12.92
C PRO A 10 3.56 -1.04 -12.34
N SER A 11 3.01 0.11 -12.01
CA SER A 11 3.77 1.20 -11.39
C SER A 11 4.30 0.80 -10.03
N ALA A 12 3.45 0.22 -9.19
CA ALA A 12 3.85 -0.25 -7.87
C ALA A 12 4.87 -1.38 -7.95
N GLU A 13 4.68 -2.29 -8.89
CA GLU A 13 5.60 -3.40 -9.08
C GLU A 13 7.01 -2.90 -9.42
N LYS A 14 7.10 -1.93 -10.34
CA LYS A 14 8.38 -1.32 -10.69
C LYS A 14 9.01 -0.62 -9.50
N ALA A 15 8.20 0.11 -8.75
CA ALA A 15 8.69 0.85 -7.59
C ALA A 15 9.25 -0.10 -6.53
N VAL A 16 8.56 -1.20 -6.27
CA VAL A 16 9.01 -2.20 -5.30
C VAL A 16 10.33 -2.84 -5.72
N LYS A 17 10.50 -3.10 -7.01
CA LYS A 17 11.72 -3.71 -7.51
C LYS A 17 12.96 -2.81 -7.34
N ARG A 18 12.76 -1.51 -7.23
CA ARG A 18 13.84 -0.54 -7.04
C ARG A 18 14.25 -0.37 -5.59
N LEU A 19 13.48 -0.91 -4.65
CA LEU A 19 13.77 -0.77 -3.24
C LEU A 19 14.94 -1.65 -2.82
N ASP A 20 15.69 -1.20 -1.82
CA ASP A 20 16.68 -2.04 -1.16
C ASP A 20 15.98 -3.30 -0.64
N HIS A 21 16.71 -4.38 -0.60
CA HIS A 21 16.17 -5.67 -0.14
C HIS A 21 15.50 -5.54 1.24
N SER A 22 16.15 -4.87 2.19
CA SER A 22 15.61 -4.71 3.54
C SER A 22 14.31 -3.93 3.56
N VAL A 23 14.23 -2.86 2.77
CA VAL A 23 13.01 -2.05 2.67
C VAL A 23 11.90 -2.85 2.01
N ARG A 24 12.23 -3.55 0.93
CA ARG A 24 11.27 -4.39 0.21
C ARG A 24 10.67 -5.44 1.14
N LYS A 25 11.52 -6.10 1.92
CA LYS A 25 11.06 -7.10 2.88
C LYS A 25 10.07 -6.50 3.87
N ARG A 26 10.37 -5.31 4.39
CA ARG A 26 9.48 -4.63 5.35
C ARG A 26 8.14 -4.27 4.71
N VAL A 27 8.16 -3.83 3.46
CA VAL A 27 6.93 -3.52 2.74
C VAL A 27 6.07 -4.77 2.60
N PHE A 28 6.65 -5.88 2.18
CA PHE A 28 5.91 -7.13 2.04
C PHE A 28 5.41 -7.66 3.38
N ASP A 29 6.20 -7.53 4.44
CA ASP A 29 5.77 -7.96 5.78
C ASP A 29 4.55 -7.18 6.24
N LYS A 30 4.55 -5.86 6.01
CA LYS A 30 3.41 -5.01 6.36
C LYS A 30 2.18 -5.33 5.52
N LEU A 31 2.35 -5.56 4.24
CA LEU A 31 1.23 -5.94 3.38
C LEU A 31 0.65 -7.28 3.79
N ARG A 32 1.48 -8.19 4.24
CA ARG A 32 1.02 -9.49 4.73
C ARG A 32 0.20 -9.35 6.01
N GLU A 33 0.60 -8.44 6.91
CA GLU A 33 -0.18 -8.14 8.11
C GLU A 33 -1.57 -7.62 7.75
N ILE A 34 -1.62 -6.70 6.78
CA ILE A 34 -2.87 -6.11 6.32
C ILE A 34 -3.76 -7.17 5.68
N GLN A 35 -3.16 -8.08 4.93
CA GLN A 35 -3.87 -9.16 4.28
C GLN A 35 -4.58 -10.07 5.30
N GLY A 36 -3.98 -10.24 6.46
CA GLY A 36 -4.55 -11.07 7.52
C GLY A 36 -5.54 -10.34 8.42
N ALA A 37 -5.74 -9.05 8.20
CA ALA A 37 -6.65 -8.25 9.04
C ALA A 37 -8.10 -8.47 8.65
N ASP A 38 -9.01 -8.30 9.61
CA ASP A 38 -10.44 -8.33 9.32
C ASP A 38 -10.80 -7.17 8.40
N ASP A 39 -10.31 -5.98 8.70
CA ASP A 39 -10.46 -4.82 7.85
C ASP A 39 -9.09 -4.17 7.62
N PRO A 40 -8.56 -4.23 6.39
CA PRO A 40 -7.27 -3.63 6.10
C PRO A 40 -7.17 -2.15 6.44
N ARG A 41 -8.29 -1.43 6.42
CA ARG A 41 -8.30 0.01 6.70
C ARG A 41 -7.83 0.33 8.10
N ASP A 42 -7.90 -0.61 9.03
CA ASP A 42 -7.46 -0.40 10.40
C ASP A 42 -5.96 -0.10 10.49
N PHE A 43 -5.19 -0.50 9.47
CA PHE A 43 -3.74 -0.31 9.43
C PHE A 43 -3.33 0.86 8.53
N LEU A 44 -4.31 1.56 7.95
CA LEU A 44 -4.06 2.55 6.92
C LEU A 44 -4.58 3.91 7.34
N LYS A 45 -4.06 4.96 6.71
CA LYS A 45 -4.59 6.30 6.88
C LYS A 45 -5.23 6.77 5.58
N PRO A 46 -6.44 7.33 5.64
CA PRO A 46 -7.06 7.85 4.43
C PRO A 46 -6.26 9.05 3.91
N MET A 47 -6.20 9.17 2.60
CA MET A 47 -5.53 10.28 1.96
C MET A 47 -6.54 11.38 1.63
N THR A 48 -6.03 12.59 1.48
CA THR A 48 -6.83 13.77 1.16
C THR A 48 -6.32 14.38 -0.14
N GLY A 49 -7.02 15.42 -0.60
CA GLY A 49 -6.62 16.12 -1.83
C GLY A 49 -6.80 15.25 -3.06
N PRO A 50 -5.86 15.31 -4.00
CA PRO A 50 -5.98 14.58 -5.27
C PRO A 50 -6.11 13.07 -5.11
N LEU A 51 -5.64 12.53 -3.99
CA LEU A 51 -5.72 11.09 -3.74
C LEU A 51 -6.81 10.72 -2.74
N ALA A 52 -7.80 11.60 -2.56
CA ALA A 52 -8.94 11.30 -1.69
C ALA A 52 -9.61 10.00 -2.15
N GLY A 53 -9.94 9.15 -1.20
CA GLY A 53 -10.49 7.83 -1.49
C GLY A 53 -9.44 6.72 -1.47
N MET A 54 -8.17 7.09 -1.55
CA MET A 54 -7.06 6.14 -1.41
C MET A 54 -6.56 6.13 0.03
N PHE A 55 -5.69 5.20 0.32
CA PHE A 55 -5.11 5.04 1.65
C PHE A 55 -3.60 5.02 1.58
N ARG A 56 -2.98 5.28 2.72
CA ARG A 56 -1.53 5.30 2.85
C ARG A 56 -1.10 4.28 3.90
N LEU A 57 -0.15 3.45 3.54
CA LEU A 57 0.55 2.57 4.47
C LEU A 57 1.95 3.11 4.67
N ARG A 58 2.31 3.40 5.89
CA ARG A 58 3.64 3.88 6.21
C ARG A 58 4.55 2.71 6.56
N VAL A 59 5.71 2.65 5.91
CA VAL A 59 6.73 1.62 6.18
C VAL A 59 8.07 2.36 6.35
N GLY A 60 8.42 2.68 7.59
CA GLY A 60 9.60 3.51 7.85
C GLY A 60 9.49 4.85 7.14
N ASP A 61 10.47 5.15 6.30
CA ASP A 61 10.49 6.39 5.51
C ASP A 61 9.78 6.25 4.16
N TYR A 62 9.13 5.12 3.92
CA TYR A 62 8.46 4.86 2.67
C TYR A 62 6.96 4.83 2.87
N ARG A 63 6.23 5.02 1.79
CA ARG A 63 4.76 4.98 1.77
C ARG A 63 4.30 4.10 0.63
N VAL A 64 3.25 3.34 0.91
CA VAL A 64 2.54 2.59 -0.12
C VAL A 64 1.18 3.24 -0.28
N ILE A 65 0.84 3.62 -1.50
CA ILE A 65 -0.48 4.16 -1.81
C ILE A 65 -1.36 2.98 -2.19
N ILE A 66 -2.52 2.89 -1.55
CA ILE A 66 -3.36 1.71 -1.62
C ILE A 66 -4.79 2.09 -1.97
N ASP A 67 -5.38 1.32 -2.86
CA ASP A 67 -6.80 1.34 -3.13
C ASP A 67 -7.42 0.07 -2.53
N ILE A 68 -8.48 0.24 -1.76
CA ILE A 68 -9.19 -0.90 -1.17
C ILE A 68 -10.40 -1.21 -2.04
N GLN A 69 -10.41 -2.39 -2.60
CA GLN A 69 -11.49 -2.85 -3.46
C GLN A 69 -12.32 -3.88 -2.70
N ASP A 70 -13.32 -3.38 -1.99
CA ASP A 70 -14.14 -4.20 -1.10
C ASP A 70 -14.83 -5.36 -1.82
N GLU A 71 -15.36 -5.09 -2.98
CA GLU A 71 -16.12 -6.09 -3.74
C GLU A 71 -15.28 -7.28 -4.15
N ARG A 72 -13.99 -7.05 -4.33
CA ARG A 72 -13.04 -8.10 -4.73
C ARG A 72 -12.20 -8.60 -3.56
N CYS A 73 -12.32 -7.99 -2.40
CA CYS A 73 -11.45 -8.23 -1.25
C CYS A 73 -9.97 -8.09 -1.65
N VAL A 74 -9.65 -7.00 -2.34
CA VAL A 74 -8.31 -6.73 -2.84
C VAL A 74 -7.73 -5.47 -2.22
N VAL A 75 -6.50 -5.59 -1.74
CA VAL A 75 -5.66 -4.46 -1.34
C VAL A 75 -4.74 -4.20 -2.54
N LEU A 76 -5.05 -3.15 -3.27
CA LEU A 76 -4.30 -2.84 -4.50
C LEU A 76 -3.26 -1.77 -4.23
N ALA A 77 -1.99 -2.15 -4.31
CA ALA A 77 -0.89 -1.20 -4.18
C ALA A 77 -0.73 -0.45 -5.50
N LEU A 78 -0.91 0.87 -5.44
CA LEU A 78 -0.86 1.74 -6.61
C LEU A 78 0.54 2.27 -6.87
N ASP A 79 1.26 2.60 -5.82
CA ASP A 79 2.60 3.14 -5.92
C ASP A 79 3.33 3.00 -4.59
N VAL A 80 4.66 3.03 -4.64
CA VAL A 80 5.52 3.00 -3.46
C VAL A 80 6.60 4.04 -3.65
N GLY A 81 6.84 4.84 -2.63
CA GLY A 81 7.89 5.85 -2.72
C GLY A 81 8.36 6.31 -1.36
N HIS A 82 9.53 6.97 -1.37
CA HIS A 82 10.08 7.58 -0.17
C HIS A 82 9.15 8.72 0.28
N ARG A 83 9.06 8.95 1.59
CA ARG A 83 8.19 9.99 2.14
C ARG A 83 8.48 11.40 1.61
N SER A 84 9.70 11.62 1.10
CA SER A 84 10.06 12.91 0.52
C SER A 84 9.44 13.13 -0.86
N VAL A 85 8.91 12.07 -1.46
CA VAL A 85 8.21 12.18 -2.74
C VAL A 85 6.78 12.63 -2.46
N VAL A 86 6.34 13.68 -3.13
CA VAL A 86 5.00 14.23 -2.93
C VAL A 86 4.05 13.59 -3.92
N TYR A 87 3.07 12.87 -3.38
CA TYR A 87 2.03 12.26 -4.20
C TYR A 87 0.94 13.27 -4.54
N GLY A 88 0.38 13.11 -5.71
CA GLY A 88 -0.75 13.94 -6.11
C GLY A 88 -0.37 15.32 -6.63
N ARG A 89 0.88 15.52 -6.92
CA ARG A 89 1.31 16.76 -7.57
C ARG A 89 0.94 16.77 -9.02
#